data_81e9ea2c703a5a97e9a68331a14ddcd2
#
_entry.id   81e9ea2c703a5a97e9a68331a14ddcd2
#
_cell.length_a   1.000
_cell.length_b   1.000
_cell.length_c   1.000
_cell.angle_alpha   90.00
_cell.angle_beta   90.00
_cell.angle_gamma   90.00
#
_symmetry.space_group_name_H-M   'P 1'
#
loop_
_entity.id
_entity.type
_entity.pdbx_description
1 polymer ?
#
loop_
_entity_poly.entity_id
_entity_poly.type
_entity_poly.pdbx_seq_one_letter_code
_entity_poly.pdbx_strand_id
1 'polypeptide(L)'
;LPYRDELDYGRGLEARDILLDKAKSLGIMCHVHVDQFNNPSEKETEQLCDKAIEHGMEGRVLGIHGISIGSHSKEYRYKLYEKMRKAKMMMIACPMAWIDSNRKEELMPFHNALTPADEMIPEGITVALGTDNICDYMVPLCEGDLWQELSLLAAGCRFPHLDEMVNIASINGRKVLGLEPI
;
A
#
# COMPACT_ATOMS: atom_id res chain seq x y z
N LEU A 1 -3.07 -12.65 -0.32
CA LEU A 1 -3.96 -11.65 -0.97
C LEU A 1 -5.40 -11.77 -0.43
N PRO A 2 -5.67 -11.45 0.87
CA PRO A 2 -6.93 -11.87 1.50
C PRO A 2 -8.18 -11.32 0.80
N TYR A 3 -8.13 -10.10 0.31
CA TYR A 3 -9.30 -9.50 -0.35
C TYR A 3 -9.60 -10.11 -1.71
N ARG A 4 -8.55 -10.44 -2.47
CA ARG A 4 -8.69 -11.17 -3.73
C ARG A 4 -9.17 -12.61 -3.49
N ASP A 5 -8.59 -13.28 -2.49
CA ASP A 5 -8.98 -14.63 -2.10
C ASP A 5 -10.43 -14.69 -1.60
N GLU A 6 -10.95 -13.60 -1.02
CA GLU A 6 -12.36 -13.46 -0.67
C GLU A 6 -13.25 -13.44 -1.91
N LEU A 7 -12.86 -12.66 -2.94
CA LEU A 7 -13.61 -12.59 -4.20
C LEU A 7 -13.59 -13.93 -4.95
N ASP A 8 -12.44 -14.60 -4.97
CA ASP A 8 -12.24 -15.83 -5.74
C ASP A 8 -12.78 -17.07 -5.03
N TYR A 9 -12.71 -17.12 -3.68
CA TYR A 9 -12.94 -18.35 -2.90
C TYR A 9 -13.85 -18.16 -1.68
N GLY A 10 -14.20 -16.94 -1.29
CA GLY A 10 -15.06 -16.63 -0.13
C GLY A 10 -14.45 -16.97 1.24
N ARG A 11 -13.13 -16.99 1.37
CA ARG A 11 -12.41 -17.31 2.63
C ARG A 11 -11.27 -16.36 2.98
N GLY A 12 -11.03 -15.35 2.18
CA GLY A 12 -9.90 -14.46 2.35
C GLY A 12 -10.02 -13.59 3.61
N LEU A 13 -11.21 -13.12 3.94
CA LEU A 13 -11.41 -12.27 5.13
C LEU A 13 -11.24 -13.05 6.43
N GLU A 14 -11.71 -14.29 6.48
CA GLU A 14 -11.48 -15.18 7.63
C GLU A 14 -9.97 -15.47 7.79
N ALA A 15 -9.28 -15.79 6.70
CA ALA A 15 -7.83 -16.03 6.70
C ALA A 15 -7.06 -14.79 7.17
N ARG A 16 -7.46 -13.57 6.75
CA ARG A 16 -6.87 -12.31 7.21
C ARG A 16 -6.95 -12.18 8.73
N ASP A 17 -8.15 -12.41 9.31
CA ASP A 17 -8.36 -12.24 10.74
C ASP A 17 -7.55 -13.27 11.56
N ILE A 18 -7.46 -14.52 11.10
CA ILE A 18 -6.58 -15.56 11.68
C ILE A 18 -5.11 -15.15 11.63
N LEU A 19 -4.66 -14.58 10.49
CA LEU A 19 -3.28 -14.14 10.32
C LEU A 19 -2.95 -12.94 11.23
N LEU A 20 -3.87 -11.99 11.38
CA LEU A 20 -3.70 -10.86 12.31
C LEU A 20 -3.56 -11.34 13.76
N ASP A 21 -4.41 -12.26 14.21
CA ASP A 21 -4.31 -12.83 15.55
C ASP A 21 -2.99 -13.59 15.75
N LYS A 22 -2.57 -14.33 14.74
CA LYS A 22 -1.31 -15.05 14.79
C LYS A 22 -0.11 -14.10 14.81
N ALA A 23 -0.09 -13.09 13.97
CA ALA A 23 0.96 -12.07 13.95
C ALA A 23 1.03 -11.33 15.29
N LYS A 24 -0.13 -10.99 15.89
CA LYS A 24 -0.22 -10.41 17.22
C LYS A 24 0.41 -11.30 18.28
N SER A 25 0.07 -12.59 18.29
CA SER A 25 0.57 -13.55 19.27
C SER A 25 2.08 -13.77 19.19
N LEU A 26 2.65 -13.59 18.00
CA LEU A 26 4.09 -13.72 17.73
C LEU A 26 4.85 -12.39 17.89
N GLY A 27 4.15 -11.26 18.06
CA GLY A 27 4.76 -9.94 18.15
C GLY A 27 5.39 -9.45 16.85
N ILE A 28 4.94 -9.94 15.67
CA ILE A 28 5.50 -9.63 14.36
C ILE A 28 4.61 -8.66 13.56
N MET A 29 5.18 -8.07 12.51
CA MET A 29 4.47 -7.24 11.54
C MET A 29 3.58 -8.11 10.62
N CYS A 30 2.50 -7.51 10.14
CA CYS A 30 1.61 -8.12 9.15
C CYS A 30 1.51 -7.22 7.91
N HIS A 31 1.92 -7.72 6.76
CA HIS A 31 1.91 -7.04 5.48
C HIS A 31 0.76 -7.58 4.63
N VAL A 32 -0.11 -6.72 4.15
CA VAL A 32 -1.33 -7.13 3.42
C VAL A 32 -1.44 -6.36 2.12
N HIS A 33 -1.61 -7.06 1.01
CA HIS A 33 -1.92 -6.45 -0.28
C HIS A 33 -3.34 -5.88 -0.26
N VAL A 34 -3.50 -4.61 -0.60
CA VAL A 34 -4.76 -3.87 -0.57
C VAL A 34 -4.87 -2.90 -1.74
N ASP A 35 -6.09 -2.71 -2.21
CA ASP A 35 -6.43 -1.68 -3.20
C ASP A 35 -5.55 -1.72 -4.47
N GLN A 36 -5.38 -2.93 -5.03
CA GLN A 36 -4.41 -3.18 -6.11
C GLN A 36 -4.89 -2.79 -7.51
N PHE A 37 -6.22 -2.82 -7.75
CA PHE A 37 -6.75 -2.85 -9.12
C PHE A 37 -7.11 -1.50 -9.72
N ASN A 38 -6.70 -0.39 -9.11
CA ASN A 38 -7.06 0.93 -9.62
C ASN A 38 -8.58 1.10 -9.82
N ASN A 39 -9.35 0.65 -8.86
CA ASN A 39 -10.79 0.55 -8.91
C ASN A 39 -11.43 1.39 -7.79
N PRO A 40 -12.24 2.42 -8.11
CA PRO A 40 -12.86 3.27 -7.09
C PRO A 40 -13.90 2.56 -6.20
N SER A 41 -14.25 1.31 -6.49
CA SER A 41 -15.10 0.51 -5.59
C SER A 41 -14.31 -0.22 -4.49
N GLU A 42 -12.98 -0.34 -4.62
CA GLU A 42 -12.14 -0.96 -3.61
C GLU A 42 -11.96 -0.04 -2.41
N LYS A 43 -12.07 -0.62 -1.21
CA LYS A 43 -11.93 0.05 0.08
C LYS A 43 -11.19 -0.85 1.08
N GLU A 44 -10.22 -1.58 0.58
CA GLU A 44 -9.53 -2.62 1.33
C GLU A 44 -8.61 -2.03 2.39
N THR A 45 -7.94 -0.90 2.09
CA THR A 45 -7.14 -0.16 3.07
C THR A 45 -8.00 0.34 4.23
N GLU A 46 -9.21 0.82 3.95
CA GLU A 46 -10.14 1.26 4.98
C GLU A 46 -10.51 0.10 5.91
N GLN A 47 -10.88 -1.04 5.34
CA GLN A 47 -11.21 -2.26 6.08
C GLN A 47 -10.01 -2.78 6.88
N LEU A 48 -8.81 -2.73 6.30
CA LEU A 48 -7.59 -3.16 6.98
C LEU A 48 -7.26 -2.26 8.19
N CYS A 49 -7.49 -0.95 8.08
CA CYS A 49 -7.36 -0.04 9.21
C CYS A 49 -8.31 -0.39 10.35
N ASP A 50 -9.59 -0.66 10.03
CA ASP A 50 -10.58 -1.06 11.02
C ASP A 50 -10.16 -2.35 11.74
N LYS A 51 -9.67 -3.33 10.98
CA LYS A 51 -9.18 -4.60 11.53
C LYS A 51 -7.90 -4.46 12.35
N ALA A 52 -6.97 -3.61 11.93
CA ALA A 52 -5.77 -3.33 12.71
C ALA A 52 -6.12 -2.77 14.10
N ILE A 53 -7.11 -1.87 14.17
CA ILE A 53 -7.59 -1.31 15.44
C ILE A 53 -8.35 -2.37 16.25
N GLU A 54 -9.27 -3.12 15.63
CA GLU A 54 -10.06 -4.17 16.27
C GLU A 54 -9.17 -5.23 16.94
N HIS A 55 -8.10 -5.64 16.26
CA HIS A 55 -7.17 -6.64 16.78
C HIS A 55 -6.09 -6.04 17.72
N GLY A 56 -6.04 -4.72 17.94
CA GLY A 56 -5.00 -4.05 18.72
C GLY A 56 -3.61 -4.22 18.11
N MET A 57 -3.53 -4.06 16.78
CA MET A 57 -2.33 -4.22 15.95
C MET A 57 -1.88 -2.89 15.34
N GLU A 58 -2.28 -1.75 15.92
CA GLU A 58 -1.91 -0.42 15.42
C GLU A 58 -0.39 -0.29 15.32
N GLY A 59 0.09 0.15 14.17
CA GLY A 59 1.51 0.28 13.86
C GLY A 59 2.23 -1.02 13.53
N ARG A 60 1.53 -2.17 13.53
CA ARG A 60 2.08 -3.48 13.16
C ARG A 60 1.40 -4.12 11.96
N VAL A 61 0.40 -3.46 11.38
CA VAL A 61 -0.24 -3.83 10.13
C VAL A 61 0.06 -2.76 9.10
N LEU A 62 0.37 -3.17 7.89
CA LEU A 62 0.62 -2.26 6.78
C LEU A 62 0.01 -2.76 5.49
N GLY A 63 -0.33 -1.82 4.62
CA GLY A 63 -0.85 -2.08 3.29
C GLY A 63 0.25 -2.06 2.24
N ILE A 64 0.10 -2.88 1.22
CA ILE A 64 0.95 -2.87 0.02
C ILE A 64 0.07 -2.42 -1.15
N HIS A 65 0.59 -1.59 -2.02
CA HIS A 65 -0.01 -0.92 -3.17
C HIS A 65 -0.84 0.31 -2.79
N GLY A 66 -2.11 0.18 -2.42
CA GLY A 66 -3.00 1.32 -2.14
C GLY A 66 -3.34 2.16 -3.38
N ILE A 67 -3.30 1.58 -4.58
CA ILE A 67 -3.47 2.26 -5.86
C ILE A 67 -4.88 2.83 -5.99
N SER A 68 -5.90 2.04 -5.64
CA SER A 68 -7.31 2.44 -5.73
C SER A 68 -7.64 3.67 -4.88
N ILE A 69 -6.82 3.99 -3.87
CA ILE A 69 -6.99 5.19 -3.06
C ILE A 69 -7.00 6.44 -3.94
N GLY A 70 -6.07 6.53 -4.90
CA GLY A 70 -5.98 7.63 -5.85
C GLY A 70 -7.21 7.79 -6.76
N SER A 71 -8.02 6.74 -6.93
CA SER A 71 -9.24 6.74 -7.75
C SER A 71 -10.47 7.29 -7.02
N HIS A 72 -10.44 7.37 -5.71
CA HIS A 72 -11.55 7.89 -4.91
C HIS A 72 -11.62 9.43 -4.90
N SER A 73 -12.77 9.96 -4.49
CA SER A 73 -12.93 11.39 -4.29
C SER A 73 -11.98 11.94 -3.23
N LYS A 74 -11.58 13.20 -3.35
CA LYS A 74 -10.71 13.85 -2.36
C LYS A 74 -11.28 13.76 -0.95
N GLU A 75 -12.59 13.93 -0.79
CA GLU A 75 -13.24 13.84 0.52
C GLU A 75 -13.05 12.45 1.16
N TYR A 76 -13.24 11.37 0.37
CA TYR A 76 -13.02 10.02 0.85
C TYR A 76 -11.55 9.80 1.24
N ARG A 77 -10.61 10.19 0.38
CA ARG A 77 -9.17 10.00 0.64
C ARG A 77 -8.74 10.61 1.96
N TYR A 78 -9.13 11.86 2.22
CA TYR A 78 -8.72 12.54 3.45
C TYR A 78 -9.36 11.94 4.71
N LYS A 79 -10.61 11.44 4.64
CA LYS A 79 -11.21 10.65 5.72
C LYS A 79 -10.46 9.34 5.95
N LEU A 80 -10.04 8.68 4.87
CA LEU A 80 -9.22 7.48 4.96
C LEU A 80 -7.87 7.77 5.62
N TYR A 81 -7.18 8.86 5.25
CA TYR A 81 -5.91 9.24 5.87
C TYR A 81 -6.03 9.51 7.38
N GLU A 82 -7.13 10.09 7.85
CA GLU A 82 -7.40 10.19 9.28
C GLU A 82 -7.52 8.81 9.95
N LYS A 83 -8.20 7.88 9.30
CA LYS A 83 -8.32 6.49 9.79
C LYS A 83 -6.97 5.78 9.80
N MET A 84 -6.17 5.95 8.74
CA MET A 84 -4.81 5.40 8.65
C MET A 84 -3.91 5.92 9.78
N ARG A 85 -3.97 7.21 10.10
CA ARG A 85 -3.24 7.77 11.26
C ARG A 85 -3.67 7.13 12.58
N LYS A 86 -4.97 6.92 12.80
CA LYS A 86 -5.50 6.25 14.02
C LYS A 86 -4.99 4.80 14.11
N ALA A 87 -4.99 4.08 13.00
CA ALA A 87 -4.46 2.72 12.92
C ALA A 87 -2.92 2.67 12.92
N LYS A 88 -2.24 3.83 12.86
CA LYS A 88 -0.79 3.92 12.60
C LYS A 88 -0.38 3.09 11.38
N MET A 89 -1.24 3.09 10.35
CA MET A 89 -1.06 2.34 9.12
C MET A 89 0.12 2.89 8.34
N MET A 90 0.97 2.01 7.85
CA MET A 90 2.06 2.32 6.92
C MET A 90 1.75 1.72 5.56
N MET A 91 2.36 2.25 4.50
CA MET A 91 2.17 1.76 3.13
C MET A 91 3.50 1.39 2.48
N ILE A 92 3.47 0.37 1.64
CA ILE A 92 4.55 0.03 0.70
C ILE A 92 4.03 0.30 -0.70
N ALA A 93 4.66 1.24 -1.41
CA ALA A 93 4.39 1.50 -2.81
C ALA A 93 5.22 0.55 -3.68
N CYS A 94 4.60 -0.03 -4.70
CA CYS A 94 5.23 -0.88 -5.71
C CYS A 94 4.88 -0.33 -7.11
N PRO A 95 5.49 0.78 -7.54
CA PRO A 95 5.08 1.51 -8.73
C PRO A 95 5.11 0.72 -10.03
N MET A 96 6.12 -0.13 -10.23
CA MET A 96 6.24 -0.91 -11.46
C MET A 96 5.21 -2.03 -11.58
N ALA A 97 4.72 -2.56 -10.46
CA ALA A 97 3.88 -3.76 -10.45
C ALA A 97 2.54 -3.59 -11.18
N TRP A 98 2.03 -2.38 -11.27
CA TRP A 98 0.68 -2.12 -11.80
C TRP A 98 0.59 -1.01 -12.84
N ILE A 99 1.69 -0.36 -13.20
CA ILE A 99 1.71 0.74 -14.17
C ILE A 99 1.30 0.28 -15.57
N ASP A 100 1.50 -0.98 -15.87
CA ASP A 100 1.17 -1.62 -17.14
C ASP A 100 -0.19 -2.32 -17.15
N SER A 101 -0.96 -2.22 -16.07
CA SER A 101 -2.30 -2.79 -16.03
C SER A 101 -3.21 -2.17 -17.09
N ASN A 102 -4.00 -3.00 -17.76
CA ASN A 102 -4.89 -2.55 -18.82
C ASN A 102 -5.89 -1.49 -18.33
N ARG A 103 -6.00 -0.40 -19.06
CA ARG A 103 -6.99 0.64 -18.81
C ARG A 103 -8.39 0.06 -18.96
N LYS A 104 -9.21 0.24 -17.91
CA LYS A 104 -10.65 -0.08 -17.93
C LYS A 104 -11.43 1.22 -17.84
N GLU A 105 -11.96 1.71 -18.96
CA GLU A 105 -12.59 3.03 -19.03
C GLU A 105 -13.79 3.21 -18.09
N GLU A 106 -14.53 2.12 -17.83
CA GLU A 106 -15.69 2.16 -16.93
C GLU A 106 -15.32 2.34 -15.45
N LEU A 107 -14.08 2.05 -15.08
CA LEU A 107 -13.62 2.03 -13.68
C LEU A 107 -12.66 3.16 -13.34
N MET A 108 -12.09 3.82 -14.35
CA MET A 108 -10.94 4.69 -14.13
C MET A 108 -11.28 6.17 -14.25
N PRO A 109 -11.37 6.89 -13.14
CA PRO A 109 -10.98 8.28 -13.18
C PRO A 109 -9.53 8.37 -13.66
N PHE A 110 -9.21 9.44 -14.35
CA PHE A 110 -7.90 9.63 -14.96
C PHE A 110 -6.82 9.81 -13.90
N HIS A 111 -6.08 8.76 -13.56
CA HIS A 111 -4.98 8.82 -12.61
C HIS A 111 -3.86 7.83 -12.93
N ASN A 112 -2.77 7.90 -12.20
CA ASN A 112 -1.50 7.25 -12.54
C ASN A 112 -1.43 5.76 -12.20
N ALA A 113 -2.43 5.18 -11.57
CA ALA A 113 -2.36 3.82 -11.02
C ALA A 113 -1.17 3.63 -10.06
N LEU A 114 -0.87 4.64 -9.24
CA LEU A 114 0.20 4.62 -8.26
C LEU A 114 -0.35 4.88 -6.85
N THR A 115 0.38 4.42 -5.85
CA THR A 115 0.17 4.82 -4.45
C THR A 115 0.27 6.34 -4.37
N PRO A 116 -0.75 7.07 -3.85
CA PRO A 116 -0.74 8.53 -3.80
C PRO A 116 0.19 9.05 -2.69
N ALA A 117 1.49 8.83 -2.85
CA ALA A 117 2.51 9.18 -1.87
C ALA A 117 2.59 10.70 -1.64
N ASP A 118 2.31 11.50 -2.67
CA ASP A 118 2.22 12.95 -2.62
C ASP A 118 1.13 13.48 -1.68
N GLU A 119 0.08 12.72 -1.46
CA GLU A 119 -0.96 13.04 -0.48
C GLU A 119 -0.70 12.38 0.88
N MET A 120 -0.25 11.11 0.89
CA MET A 120 -0.08 10.33 2.12
C MET A 120 1.02 10.86 3.03
N ILE A 121 2.18 11.22 2.45
CA ILE A 121 3.34 11.66 3.24
C ILE A 121 3.07 12.98 3.97
N PRO A 122 2.51 14.02 3.35
CA PRO A 122 2.11 15.24 4.06
C PRO A 122 1.06 15.00 5.15
N GLU A 123 0.23 13.95 5.01
CA GLU A 123 -0.74 13.55 6.02
C GLU A 123 -0.12 12.69 7.16
N GLY A 124 1.21 12.54 7.20
CA GLY A 124 1.95 11.84 8.23
C GLY A 124 1.91 10.31 8.11
N ILE A 125 1.60 9.78 6.94
CA ILE A 125 1.58 8.35 6.67
C ILE A 125 2.97 7.93 6.18
N THR A 126 3.56 6.94 6.82
CA THR A 126 4.83 6.37 6.37
C THR A 126 4.63 5.57 5.09
N VAL A 127 5.32 5.97 4.02
CA VAL A 127 5.38 5.25 2.75
C VAL A 127 6.79 4.70 2.56
N ALA A 128 6.90 3.44 2.18
CA ALA A 128 8.15 2.78 1.80
C ALA A 128 8.04 2.25 0.36
N LEU A 129 9.14 1.72 -0.19
CA LEU A 129 9.18 1.09 -1.51
C LEU A 129 9.27 -0.42 -1.43
N GLY A 130 8.71 -1.07 -2.42
CA GLY A 130 8.90 -2.47 -2.76
C GLY A 130 8.81 -2.65 -4.27
N THR A 131 9.35 -3.74 -4.77
CA THR A 131 9.34 -4.07 -6.21
C THR A 131 8.22 -5.03 -6.57
N ASP A 132 7.69 -5.75 -5.58
CA ASP A 132 6.78 -6.89 -5.78
C ASP A 132 7.45 -7.97 -6.64
N ASN A 133 6.90 -8.33 -7.78
CA ASN A 133 7.46 -9.29 -8.73
C ASN A 133 8.75 -8.79 -9.39
N ILE A 134 9.67 -9.70 -9.70
CA ILE A 134 10.94 -9.37 -10.37
C ILE A 134 11.08 -10.23 -11.62
N CYS A 135 11.09 -9.61 -12.79
CA CYS A 135 11.30 -10.22 -14.12
C CYS A 135 10.49 -11.51 -14.31
N ASP A 136 9.24 -11.51 -13.94
CA ASP A 136 8.37 -12.66 -14.10
C ASP A 136 7.30 -12.46 -15.19
N TYR A 137 6.40 -13.44 -15.29
CA TYR A 137 5.33 -13.41 -16.29
C TYR A 137 4.37 -12.21 -16.12
N MET A 138 4.14 -11.77 -14.89
CA MET A 138 3.19 -10.68 -14.59
C MET A 138 3.82 -9.31 -14.78
N VAL A 139 5.10 -9.17 -14.41
CA VAL A 139 5.83 -7.89 -14.46
C VAL A 139 7.20 -8.09 -15.09
N PRO A 140 7.26 -8.28 -16.42
CA PRO A 140 8.50 -8.70 -17.11
C PRO A 140 9.59 -7.64 -17.13
N LEU A 141 9.27 -6.36 -16.89
CA LEU A 141 10.21 -5.25 -16.95
C LEU A 141 10.69 -4.76 -15.57
N CYS A 142 10.23 -5.38 -14.49
CA CYS A 142 10.67 -5.04 -13.14
C CYS A 142 11.94 -5.80 -12.78
N GLU A 143 13.07 -5.13 -12.75
CA GLU A 143 14.39 -5.73 -12.46
C GLU A 143 14.72 -5.83 -10.97
N GLY A 144 13.83 -5.36 -10.09
CA GLY A 144 14.07 -5.32 -8.64
C GLY A 144 14.93 -4.14 -8.20
N ASP A 145 15.09 -3.12 -9.05
CA ASP A 145 15.86 -1.92 -8.76
C ASP A 145 15.00 -0.86 -8.05
N LEU A 146 15.28 -0.64 -6.76
CA LEU A 146 14.58 0.37 -5.97
C LEU A 146 14.77 1.81 -6.48
N TRP A 147 15.84 2.12 -7.21
CA TRP A 147 16.00 3.42 -7.84
C TRP A 147 15.01 3.64 -8.97
N GLN A 148 14.73 2.60 -9.74
CA GLN A 148 13.70 2.63 -10.78
C GLN A 148 12.32 2.87 -10.15
N GLU A 149 11.98 2.13 -9.11
CA GLU A 149 10.74 2.31 -8.36
C GLU A 149 10.59 3.72 -7.78
N LEU A 150 11.66 4.23 -7.17
CA LEU A 150 11.68 5.58 -6.59
C LEU A 150 11.49 6.67 -7.66
N SER A 151 12.20 6.53 -8.79
CA SER A 151 12.10 7.47 -9.89
C SER A 151 10.71 7.50 -10.48
N LEU A 152 10.08 6.34 -10.62
CA LEU A 152 8.73 6.20 -11.14
C LEU A 152 7.70 6.79 -10.18
N LEU A 153 7.81 6.49 -8.88
CA LEU A 153 6.93 7.05 -7.85
C LEU A 153 7.02 8.58 -7.82
N ALA A 154 8.25 9.11 -7.78
CA ALA A 154 8.48 10.55 -7.72
C ALA A 154 7.93 11.27 -8.95
N ALA A 155 8.17 10.74 -10.15
CA ALA A 155 7.69 11.32 -11.40
C ALA A 155 6.16 11.20 -11.54
N GLY A 156 5.60 10.03 -11.22
CA GLY A 156 4.18 9.74 -11.33
C GLY A 156 3.33 10.53 -10.34
N CYS A 157 3.78 10.65 -9.09
CA CYS A 157 3.11 11.44 -8.05
C CYS A 157 3.50 12.93 -8.09
N ARG A 158 4.43 13.33 -8.97
CA ARG A 158 4.96 14.71 -9.02
C ARG A 158 5.48 15.20 -7.67
N PHE A 159 6.21 14.33 -6.98
CA PHE A 159 6.68 14.51 -5.60
C PHE A 159 8.21 14.71 -5.56
N PRO A 160 8.72 15.95 -5.78
CA PRO A 160 10.16 16.22 -5.94
C PRO A 160 10.87 16.56 -4.61
N HIS A 161 10.45 15.98 -3.50
CA HIS A 161 11.02 16.23 -2.18
C HIS A 161 12.14 15.24 -1.88
N LEU A 162 13.40 15.64 -2.13
CA LEU A 162 14.58 14.75 -2.05
C LEU A 162 14.76 14.09 -0.68
N ASP A 163 14.54 14.83 0.41
CA ASP A 163 14.68 14.28 1.77
C ASP A 163 13.65 13.16 2.03
N GLU A 164 12.41 13.35 1.57
CA GLU A 164 11.38 12.32 1.69
C GLU A 164 11.66 11.14 0.76
N MET A 165 12.19 11.36 -0.42
CA MET A 165 12.61 10.28 -1.32
C MET A 165 13.70 9.42 -0.69
N VAL A 166 14.67 10.02 0.00
CA VAL A 166 15.68 9.28 0.76
C VAL A 166 15.02 8.48 1.88
N ASN A 167 14.08 9.05 2.61
CA ASN A 167 13.35 8.36 3.68
C ASN A 167 12.55 7.16 3.13
N ILE A 168 11.83 7.34 2.01
CA ILE A 168 11.06 6.28 1.34
C ILE A 168 11.96 5.11 0.95
N ALA A 169 13.14 5.41 0.39
CA ALA A 169 14.09 4.40 -0.10
C ALA A 169 14.95 3.76 0.99
N SER A 170 14.91 4.23 2.24
CA SER A 170 15.82 3.77 3.31
C SER A 170 15.14 3.58 4.66
N ILE A 171 15.00 4.65 5.45
CA ILE A 171 14.52 4.60 6.84
C ILE A 171 13.11 4.01 6.94
N ASN A 172 12.24 4.37 6.00
CA ASN A 172 10.86 3.88 5.98
C ASN A 172 10.81 2.37 5.69
N GLY A 173 11.71 1.86 4.85
CA GLY A 173 11.88 0.42 4.63
C GLY A 173 12.15 -0.34 5.94
N ARG A 174 13.03 0.21 6.79
CA ARG A 174 13.29 -0.38 8.12
C ARG A 174 12.06 -0.36 9.01
N LYS A 175 11.32 0.76 9.03
CA LYS A 175 10.08 0.88 9.83
C LYS A 175 9.03 -0.16 9.44
N VAL A 176 8.79 -0.34 8.15
CA VAL A 176 7.78 -1.31 7.68
C VAL A 176 8.20 -2.76 7.91
N LEU A 177 9.49 -3.03 8.06
CA LEU A 177 10.04 -4.33 8.46
C LEU A 177 10.08 -4.52 9.98
N GLY A 178 9.71 -3.51 10.76
CA GLY A 178 9.79 -3.56 12.22
C GLY A 178 11.22 -3.57 12.77
N LEU A 179 12.18 -3.04 12.02
CA LEU A 179 13.58 -2.95 12.41
C LEU A 179 13.87 -1.64 13.16
N GLU A 180 14.80 -1.69 14.13
CA GLU A 180 15.24 -0.51 14.84
C GLU A 180 15.80 0.57 13.88
N PRO A 181 15.58 1.87 14.16
CA PRO A 181 16.22 2.96 13.41
C PRO A 181 17.74 2.84 13.41
N ILE A 182 18.38 3.31 12.34
CA ILE A 182 19.84 3.44 12.27
C ILE A 182 20.24 4.77 12.89
#